data_2c33e2b5f94cce60aefd419b4f5135af
#
_entry.id   2c33e2b5f94cce60aefd419b4f5135af
#
_cell.length_a   1.000
_cell.length_b   1.000
_cell.length_c   1.000
_cell.angle_alpha   90.00
_cell.angle_beta   90.00
_cell.angle_gamma   90.00
#
_symmetry.space_group_name_H-M   'P 1'
#
loop_
_entity.id
_entity.type
_entity.pdbx_description
1 polymer ?
#
loop_
_entity_poly.entity_id
_entity_poly.type
_entity_poly.pdbx_seq_one_letter_code
_entity_poly.pdbx_strand_id
1 'polypeptide(L)'
;MRTPALQTGFVIMQIGNAQLDVLYERALAPALSACGFEPRRVDRHNRGGLLVSEIISFIEEAEVVVADLTHERPNCYLEVGYVLGMGKGTNLILTARADHNPDSDSYRPGGHRVHFDLAGFDILFWHPDRLEDFRHELEKRIFRRRGMLS
;
A
#
# COMPACT_ATOMS: atom_id res chain seq x y z
N MET A 1 3.78 29.48 -17.45
CA MET A 1 2.77 28.53 -16.94
C MET A 1 3.47 27.43 -16.13
N ARG A 2 3.08 27.29 -14.88
CA ARG A 2 3.68 26.24 -14.04
C ARG A 2 3.08 24.90 -14.40
N THR A 3 3.95 23.89 -14.60
CA THR A 3 3.50 22.50 -14.67
C THR A 3 2.93 22.13 -13.29
N PRO A 4 1.71 21.58 -13.22
CA PRO A 4 1.18 21.14 -11.92
C PRO A 4 2.10 20.09 -11.31
N ALA A 5 2.34 20.19 -10.00
CA ALA A 5 3.05 19.15 -9.29
C ALA A 5 2.30 17.83 -9.40
N LEU A 6 3.02 16.71 -9.53
CA LEU A 6 2.40 15.39 -9.51
C LEU A 6 1.73 15.16 -8.16
N GLN A 7 0.53 14.59 -8.19
CA GLN A 7 -0.14 14.15 -6.99
C GLN A 7 0.60 12.95 -6.38
N THR A 8 0.58 12.86 -5.06
CA THR A 8 1.33 11.84 -4.35
C THR A 8 0.51 10.57 -4.13
N GLY A 9 1.12 9.42 -4.39
CA GLY A 9 0.65 8.12 -3.95
C GLY A 9 1.53 7.62 -2.81
N PHE A 10 0.98 7.49 -1.62
CA PHE A 10 1.74 7.06 -0.46
C PHE A 10 1.65 5.56 -0.27
N VAL A 11 2.77 4.91 0.03
CA VAL A 11 2.83 3.47 0.26
C VAL A 11 3.14 3.20 1.74
N ILE A 12 2.23 2.47 2.38
CA ILE A 12 2.39 1.93 3.72
C ILE A 12 2.87 0.49 3.57
N MET A 13 4.04 0.16 4.12
CA MET A 13 4.56 -1.20 4.04
C MET A 13 5.69 -1.41 5.04
N GLN A 14 6.00 -2.66 5.30
CA GLN A 14 7.18 -3.02 6.08
C GLN A 14 8.44 -2.52 5.39
N ILE A 15 9.33 -1.91 6.16
CA ILE A 15 10.61 -1.41 5.68
C ILE A 15 11.72 -2.34 6.18
N GLY A 16 12.77 -2.51 5.37
CA GLY A 16 13.93 -3.33 5.73
C GLY A 16 13.79 -4.81 5.41
N ASN A 17 12.82 -5.18 4.57
CA ASN A 17 12.64 -6.53 4.08
C ASN A 17 12.96 -6.58 2.59
N ALA A 18 13.91 -7.43 2.20
CA ALA A 18 14.40 -7.47 0.82
C ALA A 18 13.31 -7.84 -0.19
N GLN A 19 12.43 -8.79 0.13
CA GLN A 19 11.34 -9.18 -0.76
C GLN A 19 10.34 -8.04 -0.95
N LEU A 20 10.03 -7.32 0.10
CA LEU A 20 9.10 -6.19 0.04
C LEU A 20 9.71 -4.98 -0.66
N ASP A 21 11.02 -4.79 -0.57
CA ASP A 21 11.72 -3.76 -1.35
C ASP A 21 11.58 -4.05 -2.85
N VAL A 22 11.71 -5.32 -3.26
CA VAL A 22 11.48 -5.73 -4.64
C VAL A 22 10.03 -5.48 -5.06
N LEU A 23 9.07 -5.79 -4.19
CA LEU A 23 7.65 -5.49 -4.44
C LEU A 23 7.46 -4.00 -4.72
N TYR A 24 8.04 -3.15 -3.89
CA TYR A 24 7.94 -1.70 -4.06
C TYR A 24 8.53 -1.25 -5.40
N GLU A 25 9.75 -1.67 -5.70
CA GLU A 25 10.47 -1.24 -6.88
C GLU A 25 9.87 -1.75 -8.19
N ARG A 26 9.33 -2.97 -8.18
CA ARG A 26 8.85 -3.62 -9.40
C ARG A 26 7.35 -3.53 -9.62
N ALA A 27 6.58 -3.29 -8.58
CA ALA A 27 5.13 -3.27 -8.69
C ALA A 27 4.48 -2.02 -8.12
N LEU A 28 4.68 -1.69 -6.85
CA LEU A 28 3.93 -0.61 -6.20
C LEU A 28 4.28 0.76 -6.78
N ALA A 29 5.56 1.10 -6.83
CA ALA A 29 5.99 2.39 -7.34
C ALA A 29 5.70 2.53 -8.85
N PRO A 30 6.02 1.54 -9.70
CA PRO A 30 5.68 1.64 -11.11
C PRO A 30 4.18 1.76 -11.39
N ALA A 31 3.34 1.07 -10.62
CA ALA A 31 1.88 1.16 -10.80
C ALA A 31 1.38 2.58 -10.48
N LEU A 32 1.85 3.17 -9.40
CA LEU A 32 1.52 4.55 -9.05
C LEU A 32 2.00 5.53 -10.12
N SER A 33 3.24 5.38 -10.57
CA SER A 33 3.81 6.24 -11.61
C SER A 33 3.03 6.13 -12.92
N ALA A 34 2.63 4.93 -13.32
CA ALA A 34 1.85 4.72 -14.54
C ALA A 34 0.49 5.40 -14.48
N CYS A 35 -0.07 5.59 -13.29
CA CYS A 35 -1.34 6.27 -13.09
C CYS A 35 -1.20 7.77 -12.82
N GLY A 36 0.01 8.32 -12.93
CA GLY A 36 0.26 9.76 -12.80
C GLY A 36 0.50 10.23 -11.37
N PHE A 37 0.82 9.32 -10.46
CA PHE A 37 1.15 9.68 -9.08
C PHE A 37 2.65 9.61 -8.86
N GLU A 38 3.16 10.47 -7.97
CA GLU A 38 4.52 10.36 -7.46
C GLU A 38 4.51 9.36 -6.29
N PRO A 39 5.18 8.20 -6.42
CA PRO A 39 5.20 7.23 -5.32
C PRO A 39 6.11 7.70 -4.20
N ARG A 40 5.63 7.55 -2.98
CA ARG A 40 6.41 7.84 -1.77
C ARG A 40 6.23 6.75 -0.75
N ARG A 41 7.32 6.44 -0.09
CA ARG A 41 7.35 5.52 1.04
C ARG A 41 8.28 6.11 2.10
N VAL A 42 7.90 5.99 3.37
CA VAL A 42 8.77 6.47 4.45
C VAL A 42 9.92 5.49 4.64
N ASP A 43 11.14 6.00 4.58
CA ASP A 43 12.34 5.25 4.91
C ASP A 43 12.62 5.40 6.41
N ARG A 44 12.44 4.31 7.15
CA ARG A 44 12.58 4.30 8.61
C ARG A 44 14.03 4.28 9.10
N HIS A 45 15.00 4.40 8.23
CA HIS A 45 16.39 4.54 8.63
C HIS A 45 16.68 5.93 9.20
N ASN A 46 15.76 6.87 9.06
CA ASN A 46 15.87 8.18 9.66
C ASN A 46 15.22 8.19 11.03
N ARG A 47 16.01 8.05 11.99
CA ARG A 47 15.95 8.51 13.37
C ARG A 47 14.63 8.93 13.95
N GLY A 48 14.03 8.11 14.68
CA GLY A 48 13.36 8.39 15.93
C GLY A 48 12.19 9.34 15.84
N GLY A 49 11.81 9.89 16.75
CA GLY A 49 10.75 10.73 17.31
C GLY A 49 9.81 11.49 16.34
N LEU A 50 10.25 11.90 15.17
CA LEU A 50 9.43 12.69 14.23
C LEU A 50 8.72 11.85 13.18
N LEU A 51 8.98 10.54 13.15
CA LEU A 51 8.50 9.66 12.10
C LEU A 51 6.98 9.60 12.03
N VAL A 52 6.30 9.63 13.17
CA VAL A 52 4.84 9.58 13.23
C VAL A 52 4.23 10.83 12.59
N SER A 53 4.76 12.01 12.90
CA SER A 53 4.26 13.26 12.31
C SER A 53 4.49 13.31 10.81
N GLU A 54 5.63 12.80 10.34
CA GLU A 54 5.92 12.71 8.91
C GLU A 54 4.94 11.79 8.18
N ILE A 55 4.66 10.62 8.76
CA ILE A 55 3.70 9.67 8.21
C ILE A 55 2.31 10.31 8.13
N ILE A 56 1.88 10.98 9.17
CA ILE A 56 0.59 11.69 9.19
C ILE A 56 0.53 12.72 8.06
N SER A 57 1.58 13.53 7.89
CA SER A 57 1.64 14.50 6.81
C SER A 57 1.57 13.86 5.44
N PHE A 58 2.28 12.77 5.22
CA PHE A 58 2.23 12.04 3.95
C PHE A 58 0.85 11.47 3.67
N ILE A 59 0.17 10.94 4.68
CA ILE A 59 -1.18 10.43 4.53
C ILE A 59 -2.15 11.57 4.19
N GLU A 60 -2.04 12.70 4.88
CA GLU A 60 -2.89 13.87 4.63
C GLU A 60 -2.73 14.40 3.20
N GLU A 61 -1.51 14.43 2.70
CA GLU A 61 -1.21 14.96 1.37
C GLU A 61 -1.48 13.97 0.24
N ALA A 62 -1.54 12.68 0.55
CA ALA A 62 -1.68 11.64 -0.47
C ALA A 62 -3.07 11.60 -1.08
N GLU A 63 -3.13 11.53 -2.41
CA GLU A 63 -4.38 11.32 -3.14
C GLU A 63 -4.80 9.86 -3.14
N VAL A 64 -3.82 8.95 -3.15
CA VAL A 64 -4.03 7.50 -3.08
C VAL A 64 -3.05 6.92 -2.06
N VAL A 65 -3.53 5.97 -1.27
CA VAL A 65 -2.70 5.22 -0.33
C VAL A 65 -2.78 3.75 -0.67
N VAL A 66 -1.62 3.13 -0.89
CA VAL A 66 -1.51 1.67 -1.06
C VAL A 66 -0.86 1.12 0.20
N ALA A 67 -1.54 0.21 0.88
CA ALA A 67 -1.01 -0.38 2.11
C ALA A 67 -0.82 -1.88 1.93
N ASP A 68 0.43 -2.32 2.04
CA ASP A 68 0.76 -3.75 2.01
C ASP A 68 0.85 -4.28 3.43
N LEU A 69 0.06 -5.32 3.72
CA LEU A 69 -0.13 -5.88 5.05
C LEU A 69 0.68 -7.17 5.27
N THR A 70 1.63 -7.45 4.40
CA THR A 70 2.45 -8.65 4.52
C THR A 70 3.20 -8.68 5.85
N HIS A 71 3.22 -9.85 6.50
CA HIS A 71 3.83 -10.13 7.80
C HIS A 71 3.10 -9.48 8.99
N GLU A 72 1.87 -9.02 8.81
CA GLU A 72 1.03 -8.50 9.90
C GLU A 72 1.74 -7.46 10.78
N ARG A 73 2.47 -6.52 10.17
CA ARG A 73 3.23 -5.52 10.91
C ARG A 73 2.30 -4.54 11.63
N PRO A 74 2.41 -4.42 12.96
CA PRO A 74 1.50 -3.55 13.72
C PRO A 74 1.51 -2.09 13.24
N ASN A 75 2.67 -1.57 12.86
CA ASN A 75 2.78 -0.20 12.38
C ASN A 75 1.98 0.04 11.11
N CYS A 76 1.93 -0.95 10.21
CA CYS A 76 1.14 -0.83 8.98
C CYS A 76 -0.36 -0.77 9.31
N TYR A 77 -0.83 -1.60 10.23
CA TYR A 77 -2.22 -1.58 10.68
C TYR A 77 -2.59 -0.26 11.36
N LEU A 78 -1.70 0.28 12.18
CA LEU A 78 -1.91 1.57 12.83
C LEU A 78 -2.08 2.68 11.79
N GLU A 79 -1.21 2.71 10.79
CA GLU A 79 -1.26 3.70 9.72
C GLU A 79 -2.52 3.56 8.87
N VAL A 80 -2.94 2.33 8.54
CA VAL A 80 -4.21 2.08 7.85
C VAL A 80 -5.38 2.60 8.67
N GLY A 81 -5.39 2.33 9.98
CA GLY A 81 -6.40 2.87 10.89
C GLY A 81 -6.47 4.38 10.83
N TYR A 82 -5.32 5.02 10.73
CA TYR A 82 -5.24 6.48 10.60
C TYR A 82 -5.87 6.97 9.29
N VAL A 83 -5.57 6.30 8.17
CA VAL A 83 -6.18 6.63 6.87
C VAL A 83 -7.71 6.54 6.96
N LEU A 84 -8.23 5.47 7.55
CA LEU A 84 -9.67 5.28 7.71
C LEU A 84 -10.28 6.33 8.62
N GLY A 85 -9.59 6.66 9.72
CA GLY A 85 -10.03 7.69 10.67
C GLY A 85 -10.09 9.09 10.07
N MET A 86 -9.28 9.36 9.06
CA MET A 86 -9.29 10.62 8.31
C MET A 86 -10.36 10.69 7.22
N GLY A 87 -11.15 9.63 7.06
CA GLY A 87 -12.17 9.56 6.01
C GLY A 87 -11.62 9.29 4.62
N LYS A 88 -10.38 8.78 4.50
CA LYS A 88 -9.74 8.50 3.21
C LYS A 88 -9.85 7.05 2.77
N GLY A 89 -10.78 6.29 3.33
CA GLY A 89 -10.96 4.86 3.00
C GLY A 89 -11.25 4.59 1.52
N THR A 90 -11.90 5.51 0.82
CA THR A 90 -12.17 5.36 -0.61
C THR A 90 -10.90 5.46 -1.46
N ASN A 91 -9.85 6.05 -0.91
CA ASN A 91 -8.57 6.25 -1.60
C ASN A 91 -7.55 5.19 -1.19
N LEU A 92 -7.95 4.25 -0.35
CA LEU A 92 -7.08 3.22 0.20
C LEU A 92 -7.21 1.92 -0.60
N ILE A 93 -6.08 1.37 -0.99
CA ILE A 93 -5.98 0.06 -1.64
C ILE A 93 -5.14 -0.83 -0.73
N LEU A 94 -5.69 -1.98 -0.34
CA LEU A 94 -5.00 -2.94 0.50
C LEU A 94 -4.40 -4.06 -0.35
N THR A 95 -3.16 -4.40 -0.05
CA THR A 95 -2.47 -5.52 -0.70
C THR A 95 -1.83 -6.43 0.36
N ALA A 96 -1.55 -7.67 -0.01
CA ALA A 96 -0.78 -8.59 0.83
C ALA A 96 -0.25 -9.73 -0.03
N ARG A 97 0.80 -10.39 0.45
CA ARG A 97 1.31 -11.59 -0.22
C ARG A 97 0.25 -12.70 -0.19
N ALA A 98 0.20 -13.50 -1.24
CA ALA A 98 -0.86 -14.48 -1.45
C ALA A 98 -1.02 -15.49 -0.33
N ASP A 99 0.07 -15.85 0.38
CA ASP A 99 0.01 -16.79 1.50
C ASP A 99 -0.71 -16.24 2.74
N HIS A 100 -1.10 -14.96 2.72
CA HIS A 100 -1.92 -14.32 3.76
C HIS A 100 -3.43 -14.47 3.50
N ASN A 101 -3.79 -15.03 2.36
CA ASN A 101 -5.18 -15.27 2.00
C ASN A 101 -5.59 -16.67 2.42
N PRO A 102 -6.50 -16.83 3.41
CA PRO A 102 -6.93 -18.16 3.87
C PRO A 102 -7.55 -19.05 2.77
N ASP A 103 -8.02 -18.44 1.69
CA ASP A 103 -8.58 -19.17 0.55
C ASP A 103 -7.52 -19.60 -0.47
N SER A 104 -6.26 -19.24 -0.25
CA SER A 104 -5.15 -19.59 -1.13
C SER A 104 -4.54 -20.93 -0.75
N ASP A 105 -4.09 -21.69 -1.75
CA ASP A 105 -3.34 -22.94 -1.55
C ASP A 105 -2.04 -22.73 -0.79
N SER A 106 -1.48 -21.52 -0.84
CA SER A 106 -0.24 -21.19 -0.14
C SER A 106 -0.44 -20.82 1.33
N TYR A 107 -1.68 -20.67 1.79
CA TYR A 107 -1.98 -20.34 3.18
C TYR A 107 -1.70 -21.57 4.09
N ARG A 108 -1.07 -21.30 5.22
CA ARG A 108 -0.81 -22.32 6.25
C ARG A 108 -1.58 -21.96 7.52
N PRO A 109 -2.38 -22.89 8.07
CA PRO A 109 -3.08 -22.64 9.34
C PRO A 109 -2.11 -22.18 10.43
N GLY A 110 -2.45 -21.10 11.11
CA GLY A 110 -1.58 -20.48 12.10
C GLY A 110 -0.53 -19.52 11.53
N GLY A 111 -0.41 -19.42 10.21
CA GLY A 111 0.46 -18.45 9.54
C GLY A 111 -0.12 -17.05 9.52
N HIS A 112 0.64 -16.13 8.94
CA HIS A 112 0.20 -14.74 8.79
C HIS A 112 -1.06 -14.65 7.93
N ARG A 113 -1.92 -13.70 8.27
CA ARG A 113 -3.15 -13.43 7.54
C ARG A 113 -3.50 -11.95 7.65
N VAL A 114 -4.43 -11.50 6.82
CA VAL A 114 -5.01 -10.17 7.02
C VAL A 114 -6.01 -10.24 8.18
N HIS A 115 -5.89 -9.31 9.12
CA HIS A 115 -6.77 -9.28 10.28
C HIS A 115 -8.23 -9.05 9.90
N PHE A 116 -9.14 -9.64 10.67
CA PHE A 116 -10.54 -9.74 10.34
C PHE A 116 -11.21 -8.37 10.11
N ASP A 117 -10.80 -7.33 10.83
CA ASP A 117 -11.38 -5.99 10.67
C ASP A 117 -11.12 -5.41 9.28
N LEU A 118 -10.06 -5.84 8.61
CA LEU A 118 -9.73 -5.45 7.25
C LEU A 118 -10.06 -6.52 6.22
N ALA A 119 -10.38 -7.73 6.65
CA ALA A 119 -10.66 -8.84 5.74
C ALA A 119 -11.93 -8.62 4.89
N GLY A 120 -12.82 -7.73 5.32
CA GLY A 120 -14.01 -7.33 4.55
C GLY A 120 -13.70 -6.33 3.43
N PHE A 121 -12.50 -5.75 3.38
CA PHE A 121 -12.07 -4.91 2.27
C PHE A 121 -11.64 -5.76 1.09
N ASP A 122 -11.69 -5.18 -0.09
CA ASP A 122 -11.22 -5.81 -1.30
C ASP A 122 -9.69 -5.78 -1.33
N ILE A 123 -9.06 -6.89 -0.97
CA ILE A 123 -7.62 -6.99 -0.86
C ILE A 123 -7.05 -7.61 -2.13
N LEU A 124 -6.04 -6.96 -2.70
CA LEU A 124 -5.31 -7.47 -3.85
C LEU A 124 -4.08 -8.24 -3.38
N PHE A 125 -4.06 -9.56 -3.64
CA PHE A 125 -2.96 -10.42 -3.23
C PHE A 125 -1.93 -10.56 -4.35
N TRP A 126 -0.65 -10.68 -3.97
CA TRP A 126 0.45 -10.81 -4.92
C TRP A 126 1.26 -12.07 -4.67
N HIS A 127 1.80 -12.61 -5.76
CA HIS A 127 2.75 -13.73 -5.73
C HIS A 127 4.15 -13.22 -6.07
N PRO A 128 5.20 -13.65 -5.34
CA PRO A 128 6.57 -13.19 -5.61
C PRO A 128 7.07 -13.42 -7.03
N ASP A 129 6.60 -14.47 -7.67
CA ASP A 129 7.00 -14.85 -9.03
C ASP A 129 6.05 -14.34 -10.12
N ARG A 130 5.02 -13.56 -9.75
CA ARG A 130 4.06 -12.95 -10.69
C ARG A 130 3.80 -11.48 -10.39
N LEU A 131 4.86 -10.74 -10.11
CA LEU A 131 4.75 -9.32 -9.75
C LEU A 131 4.22 -8.46 -10.90
N GLU A 132 4.51 -8.84 -12.14
CA GLU A 132 4.03 -8.09 -13.30
C GLU A 132 2.51 -8.16 -13.44
N ASP A 133 1.93 -9.34 -13.27
CA ASP A 133 0.47 -9.51 -13.27
C ASP A 133 -0.18 -8.70 -12.16
N PHE A 134 0.41 -8.75 -10.96
CA PHE A 134 -0.05 -7.96 -9.83
C PHE A 134 0.02 -6.46 -10.14
N ARG A 135 1.12 -6.00 -10.71
CA ARG A 135 1.28 -4.59 -11.08
C ARG A 135 0.15 -4.13 -12.01
N HIS A 136 -0.18 -4.92 -13.03
CA HIS A 136 -1.26 -4.58 -13.96
C HIS A 136 -2.62 -4.50 -13.25
N GLU A 137 -2.92 -5.42 -12.36
CA GLU A 137 -4.16 -5.38 -11.57
C GLU A 137 -4.19 -4.17 -10.64
N LEU A 138 -3.07 -3.86 -10.02
CA LEU A 138 -2.95 -2.69 -9.15
C LEU A 138 -3.15 -1.39 -9.94
N GLU A 139 -2.56 -1.29 -11.12
CA GLU A 139 -2.77 -0.13 -12.01
C GLU A 139 -4.24 0.10 -12.31
N LYS A 140 -4.98 -0.97 -12.61
CA LYS A 140 -6.42 -0.87 -12.86
C LYS A 140 -7.17 -0.34 -11.65
N ARG A 141 -6.81 -0.79 -10.46
CA ARG A 141 -7.46 -0.33 -9.22
C ARG A 141 -7.14 1.12 -8.92
N ILE A 142 -5.89 1.53 -9.07
CA ILE A 142 -5.48 2.92 -8.88
C ILE A 142 -6.20 3.82 -9.88
N PHE A 143 -6.26 3.40 -11.12
CA PHE A 143 -6.92 4.16 -12.18
C PHE A 143 -8.40 4.37 -11.89
N ARG A 144 -9.09 3.35 -11.39
CA ARG A 144 -10.50 3.48 -10.98
C ARG A 144 -10.67 4.47 -9.84
N ARG A 145 -9.78 4.41 -8.83
CA ARG A 145 -9.80 5.34 -7.71
C ARG A 145 -9.61 6.77 -8.16
N ARG A 146 -8.68 6.98 -9.10
CA ARG A 146 -8.45 8.30 -9.69
C ARG A 146 -9.71 8.85 -10.37
N GLY A 147 -10.46 8.02 -11.06
CA GLY A 147 -11.71 8.40 -11.68
C GLY A 147 -12.78 8.82 -10.66
N MET A 148 -12.75 8.24 -9.47
CA MET A 148 -13.67 8.59 -8.37
C MET A 148 -13.30 9.88 -7.66
N LEU A 149 -12.08 10.37 -7.85
CA LEU A 149 -11.56 11.58 -7.19
C LEU A 149 -11.76 12.85 -7.98
N SER A 150 -12.25 12.74 -9.21
CA SER A 150 -12.49 13.89 -10.08
C SER A 150 -13.81 14.62 -9.76
#